data_0574c8d5572397d00df0f3e1c4230efd
#
_entry.id   0574c8d5572397d00df0f3e1c4230efd
#
_cell.length_a   1.000
_cell.length_b   1.000
_cell.length_c   1.000
_cell.angle_alpha   90.00
_cell.angle_beta   90.00
_cell.angle_gamma   90.00
#
_symmetry.space_group_name_H-M   'P 1'
#
loop_
_entity.id
_entity.type
_entity.pdbx_description
1 polymer ?
#
loop_
_entity_poly.entity_id
_entity_poly.type
_entity_poly.pdbx_seq_one_letter_code
_entity_poly.pdbx_strand_id
1 'polypeptide(L)'
;EGRVLLPVRVQVPTSFAASNGSATVQLQAHWLVCRVECIPETGQFSLTIPVRSSTGMFAADFAQAHAQEPVALRGDSSAKVDGATLQLRVSGLPVALQNHQLQVLSESASTLHHAMEAGKDFTQQWQGNVWTATVPLSDARGETPADLPLVLTTADHTPVDKAIAWRTVAPINGQWQAAAVAQVSPELAAALAKNAEQAGAAPAVAPGAPASASSLWLALLGGLLGGLILNLMPCVFPILAIKVLGFAGHGNQLREQRAAGLAYTAG
;
A
#
# COMPACT_ATOMS: atom_id res chain seq x y z
N GLU A 1 13.75 6.72 4.65
CA GLU A 1 14.48 6.19 3.47
C GLU A 1 15.54 5.20 3.95
N GLY A 2 15.61 4.01 3.32
CA GLY A 2 16.59 3.01 3.72
C GLY A 2 16.24 1.62 3.19
N ARG A 3 17.00 0.64 3.64
CA ARG A 3 16.80 -0.78 3.35
C ARG A 3 16.04 -1.43 4.50
N VAL A 4 14.97 -2.15 4.18
CA VAL A 4 14.17 -2.92 5.13
C VAL A 4 14.24 -4.40 4.75
N LEU A 5 14.44 -5.28 5.73
CA LEU A 5 14.31 -6.72 5.57
C LEU A 5 13.01 -7.16 6.24
N LEU A 6 12.13 -7.78 5.46
CA LEU A 6 10.86 -8.34 5.92
C LEU A 6 10.95 -9.88 5.95
N PRO A 7 11.24 -10.49 7.11
CA PRO A 7 11.34 -11.94 7.21
C PRO A 7 9.98 -12.60 6.96
N VAL A 8 9.95 -13.59 6.07
CA VAL A 8 8.78 -14.43 5.83
C VAL A 8 9.11 -15.86 6.23
N ARG A 9 8.31 -16.41 7.12
CA ARG A 9 8.46 -17.82 7.53
C ARG A 9 7.82 -18.73 6.51
N VAL A 10 8.63 -19.59 5.92
CA VAL A 10 8.19 -20.59 4.95
C VAL A 10 8.28 -21.98 5.58
N GLN A 11 7.18 -22.74 5.55
CA GLN A 11 7.17 -24.13 5.97
C GLN A 11 7.29 -25.02 4.73
N VAL A 12 8.35 -25.82 4.70
CA VAL A 12 8.58 -26.78 3.60
C VAL A 12 7.94 -28.11 3.99
N PRO A 13 6.97 -28.62 3.21
CA PRO A 13 6.32 -29.89 3.52
C PRO A 13 7.33 -31.05 3.34
N THR A 14 7.15 -32.13 4.11
CA THR A 14 8.01 -33.32 4.06
C THR A 14 7.99 -34.03 2.70
N SER A 15 6.94 -33.82 1.91
CA SER A 15 6.80 -34.34 0.56
C SER A 15 7.54 -33.52 -0.51
N PHE A 16 8.17 -32.41 -0.12
CA PHE A 16 8.88 -31.56 -1.08
C PHE A 16 10.12 -32.27 -1.62
N ALA A 17 10.18 -32.43 -2.93
CA ALA A 17 11.33 -32.96 -3.64
C ALA A 17 12.08 -31.83 -4.36
N ALA A 18 13.32 -31.61 -3.97
CA ALA A 18 14.16 -30.61 -4.63
C ALA A 18 14.55 -31.10 -6.04
N SER A 19 14.45 -30.21 -7.03
CA SER A 19 14.91 -30.49 -8.39
C SER A 19 16.39 -30.20 -8.50
N ASN A 20 17.18 -31.22 -8.91
CA ASN A 20 18.65 -31.11 -9.06
C ASN A 20 19.39 -30.57 -7.82
N GLY A 21 18.91 -30.90 -6.63
CA GLY A 21 19.51 -30.44 -5.36
C GLY A 21 19.28 -28.95 -5.04
N SER A 22 18.34 -28.31 -5.73
CA SER A 22 17.96 -26.90 -5.52
C SER A 22 16.46 -26.75 -5.40
N ALA A 23 16.03 -25.73 -4.65
CA ALA A 23 14.65 -25.30 -4.55
C ALA A 23 14.52 -23.90 -5.19
N THR A 24 13.60 -23.73 -6.11
CA THR A 24 13.28 -22.42 -6.67
C THR A 24 12.06 -21.84 -5.96
N VAL A 25 12.25 -20.70 -5.33
CA VAL A 25 11.16 -19.90 -4.72
C VAL A 25 10.77 -18.82 -5.69
N GLN A 26 9.48 -18.76 -6.00
CA GLN A 26 8.91 -17.67 -6.77
C GLN A 26 8.07 -16.82 -5.82
N LEU A 27 8.31 -15.52 -5.81
CA LEU A 27 7.59 -14.55 -5.00
C LEU A 27 6.89 -13.56 -5.92
N GLN A 28 5.59 -13.44 -5.78
CA GLN A 28 4.82 -12.33 -6.29
C GLN A 28 4.50 -11.40 -5.13
N ALA A 29 5.00 -10.18 -5.18
CA ALA A 29 4.81 -9.19 -4.15
C ALA A 29 3.93 -8.05 -4.65
N HIS A 30 3.04 -7.59 -3.77
CA HIS A 30 2.22 -6.39 -3.97
C HIS A 30 2.48 -5.48 -2.80
N TRP A 31 2.77 -4.21 -3.08
CA TRP A 31 3.02 -3.23 -2.01
C TRP A 31 2.44 -1.88 -2.39
N LEU A 32 2.29 -1.02 -1.40
CA LEU A 32 1.86 0.36 -1.57
C LEU A 32 3.01 1.30 -1.22
N VAL A 33 3.31 2.22 -2.11
CA VAL A 33 4.22 3.34 -1.82
C VAL A 33 3.35 4.53 -1.45
N CYS A 34 3.37 4.90 -0.17
CA CYS A 34 2.49 5.93 0.37
C CYS A 34 3.29 7.16 0.84
N ARG A 35 2.84 8.35 0.45
CA ARG A 35 3.26 9.63 1.01
C ARG A 35 2.02 10.48 1.30
N VAL A 36 1.40 11.06 0.29
CA VAL A 36 0.09 11.72 0.33
C VAL A 36 -0.96 10.76 -0.23
N GLU A 37 -0.62 10.10 -1.30
CA GLU A 37 -1.41 9.05 -1.94
C GLU A 37 -0.64 7.73 -1.86
N CYS A 38 -1.36 6.62 -1.87
CA CYS A 38 -0.79 5.28 -1.92
C CYS A 38 -0.83 4.76 -3.36
N ILE A 39 0.34 4.52 -3.92
CA ILE A 39 0.51 3.99 -5.27
C ILE A 39 0.74 2.47 -5.17
N PRO A 40 -0.14 1.64 -5.75
CA PRO A 40 0.07 0.20 -5.76
C PRO A 40 1.16 -0.18 -6.77
N GLU A 41 2.07 -1.03 -6.33
CA GLU A 41 3.11 -1.61 -7.16
C GLU A 41 3.14 -3.13 -7.02
N THR A 42 3.66 -3.80 -8.03
CA THR A 42 3.78 -5.25 -8.06
C THR A 42 5.15 -5.66 -8.56
N GLY A 43 5.67 -6.78 -8.05
CA GLY A 43 6.93 -7.36 -8.51
C GLY A 43 6.90 -8.88 -8.48
N GLN A 44 7.62 -9.48 -9.41
CA GLN A 44 7.85 -10.92 -9.45
C GLN A 44 9.33 -11.18 -9.27
N PHE A 45 9.66 -12.06 -8.34
CA PHE A 45 11.04 -12.40 -8.00
C PHE A 45 11.21 -13.92 -8.02
N SER A 46 12.38 -14.37 -8.45
CA SER A 46 12.75 -15.77 -8.43
C SER A 46 14.09 -15.94 -7.73
N LEU A 47 14.15 -16.88 -6.78
CA LEU A 47 15.37 -17.21 -6.05
C LEU A 47 15.58 -18.72 -6.05
N THR A 48 16.75 -19.17 -6.51
CA THR A 48 17.13 -20.56 -6.45
C THR A 48 18.05 -20.80 -5.24
N ILE A 49 17.61 -21.67 -4.35
CA ILE A 49 18.31 -21.99 -3.09
C ILE A 49 18.84 -23.41 -3.16
N PRO A 50 20.16 -23.64 -2.98
CA PRO A 50 20.71 -25.00 -2.89
C PRO A 50 20.26 -25.67 -1.58
N VAL A 51 19.72 -26.89 -1.68
CA VAL A 51 19.14 -27.62 -0.52
C VAL A 51 20.18 -28.14 0.45
N ARG A 52 21.41 -28.29 0.01
CA ARG A 52 22.52 -28.86 0.80
C ARG A 52 23.61 -27.86 1.21
N SER A 53 23.34 -26.57 1.03
CA SER A 53 24.27 -25.52 1.37
C SER A 53 23.68 -24.62 2.42
N SER A 54 24.38 -24.38 3.52
CA SER A 54 24.07 -23.36 4.51
C SER A 54 24.79 -22.07 4.14
N THR A 55 24.40 -21.40 3.09
CA THR A 55 24.94 -20.07 2.78
C THR A 55 24.27 -19.04 3.66
N GLY A 56 24.91 -18.66 4.75
CA GLY A 56 24.49 -17.57 5.61
C GLY A 56 24.73 -16.18 5.01
N MET A 57 24.56 -16.02 3.70
CA MET A 57 24.89 -14.79 2.97
C MET A 57 24.20 -13.54 3.55
N PHE A 58 23.00 -13.69 4.13
CA PHE A 58 22.24 -12.64 4.81
C PHE A 58 21.96 -12.96 6.28
N ALA A 59 22.75 -13.85 6.90
CA ALA A 59 22.50 -14.30 8.26
C ALA A 59 22.53 -13.14 9.27
N ALA A 60 23.44 -12.19 9.10
CA ALA A 60 23.53 -11.01 9.96
C ALA A 60 22.28 -10.10 9.82
N ASP A 61 21.82 -9.88 8.59
CA ASP A 61 20.62 -9.07 8.33
C ASP A 61 19.38 -9.74 8.93
N PHE A 62 19.22 -11.05 8.80
CA PHE A 62 18.15 -11.83 9.42
C PHE A 62 18.24 -11.81 10.96
N ALA A 63 19.44 -11.99 11.54
CA ALA A 63 19.63 -11.91 12.97
C ALA A 63 19.25 -10.52 13.50
N GLN A 64 19.63 -9.46 12.80
CA GLN A 64 19.24 -8.10 13.15
C GLN A 64 17.72 -7.89 13.05
N ALA A 65 17.07 -8.36 11.98
CA ALA A 65 15.62 -8.26 11.83
C ALA A 65 14.88 -9.00 12.96
N HIS A 66 15.33 -10.21 13.31
CA HIS A 66 14.76 -10.97 14.43
C HIS A 66 14.99 -10.29 15.79
N ALA A 67 16.16 -9.65 15.99
CA ALA A 67 16.43 -8.90 17.21
C ALA A 67 15.56 -7.66 17.36
N GLN A 68 14.97 -7.17 16.28
CA GLN A 68 14.06 -6.03 16.23
C GLN A 68 12.58 -6.44 16.24
N GLU A 69 12.27 -7.72 16.32
CA GLU A 69 10.88 -8.17 16.45
C GLU A 69 10.24 -7.61 17.73
N PRO A 70 8.95 -7.20 17.68
CA PRO A 70 8.27 -6.70 18.85
C PRO A 70 8.23 -7.73 19.99
N VAL A 71 8.58 -7.30 21.19
CA VAL A 71 8.53 -8.13 22.41
C VAL A 71 7.09 -8.30 22.85
N ALA A 72 6.64 -9.53 23.04
CA ALA A 72 5.30 -9.81 23.54
C ALA A 72 5.12 -9.34 24.98
N LEU A 73 4.10 -8.50 25.21
CA LEU A 73 3.71 -8.07 26.55
C LEU A 73 2.96 -9.19 27.30
N ARG A 74 3.20 -9.27 28.60
CA ARG A 74 2.53 -10.22 29.51
C ARG A 74 1.44 -9.56 30.36
N GLY A 75 1.14 -8.28 30.11
CA GLY A 75 0.10 -7.54 30.82
C GLY A 75 -1.25 -7.61 30.13
N ASP A 76 -2.27 -7.14 30.84
CA ASP A 76 -3.62 -7.06 30.30
C ASP A 76 -3.75 -5.85 29.38
N SER A 77 -4.41 -6.04 28.27
CA SER A 77 -4.74 -5.00 27.32
C SER A 77 -6.23 -5.04 26.98
N SER A 78 -6.81 -3.90 26.72
CA SER A 78 -8.20 -3.82 26.29
C SER A 78 -8.40 -2.60 25.39
N ALA A 79 -9.40 -2.71 24.52
CA ALA A 79 -9.84 -1.64 23.63
C ALA A 79 -11.35 -1.43 23.83
N LYS A 80 -11.79 -0.18 23.99
CA LYS A 80 -13.19 0.17 24.12
C LYS A 80 -13.57 1.14 23.01
N VAL A 81 -14.64 0.82 22.31
CA VAL A 81 -15.19 1.68 21.27
C VAL A 81 -15.89 2.89 21.90
N ASP A 82 -15.57 4.08 21.43
CA ASP A 82 -16.21 5.33 21.83
C ASP A 82 -16.45 6.21 20.59
N GLY A 83 -17.59 6.02 19.96
CA GLY A 83 -17.95 6.68 18.71
C GLY A 83 -16.99 6.38 17.56
N ALA A 84 -16.29 7.40 17.09
CA ALA A 84 -15.28 7.29 16.03
C ALA A 84 -13.85 7.06 16.56
N THR A 85 -13.71 6.84 17.87
CA THR A 85 -12.43 6.63 18.53
C THR A 85 -12.39 5.31 19.27
N LEU A 86 -11.19 4.85 19.58
CA LEU A 86 -10.91 3.67 20.37
C LEU A 86 -10.10 4.06 21.60
N GLN A 87 -10.64 3.77 22.77
CA GLN A 87 -9.91 3.93 24.04
C GLN A 87 -9.10 2.67 24.30
N LEU A 88 -7.79 2.81 24.23
CA LEU A 88 -6.83 1.73 24.49
C LEU A 88 -6.37 1.79 25.93
N ARG A 89 -6.20 0.62 26.54
CA ARG A 89 -5.57 0.45 27.85
C ARG A 89 -4.58 -0.72 27.74
N VAL A 90 -3.33 -0.45 28.08
CA VAL A 90 -2.24 -1.44 28.01
C VAL A 90 -1.45 -1.42 29.32
N SER A 91 -1.28 -2.60 29.92
CA SER A 91 -0.44 -2.82 31.09
C SER A 91 0.74 -3.74 30.75
N GLY A 92 1.69 -3.84 31.69
CA GLY A 92 2.85 -4.72 31.51
C GLY A 92 3.94 -4.15 30.62
N LEU A 93 3.85 -2.88 30.26
CA LEU A 93 4.93 -2.15 29.58
C LEU A 93 6.13 -1.97 30.54
N PRO A 94 7.38 -2.01 30.03
CA PRO A 94 8.57 -1.74 30.83
C PRO A 94 8.48 -0.40 31.58
N VAL A 95 8.95 -0.37 32.83
CA VAL A 95 8.95 0.84 33.66
C VAL A 95 9.75 1.97 33.00
N ALA A 96 10.78 1.62 32.26
CA ALA A 96 11.59 2.57 31.53
C ALA A 96 10.84 3.33 30.42
N LEU A 97 9.67 2.86 30.01
CA LEU A 97 8.78 3.54 29.05
C LEU A 97 7.85 4.56 29.71
N GLN A 98 7.79 4.59 31.03
CA GLN A 98 6.91 5.53 31.72
C GLN A 98 7.22 6.96 31.32
N ASN A 99 6.17 7.72 31.03
CA ASN A 99 6.23 9.10 30.56
C ASN A 99 6.82 9.30 29.14
N HIS A 100 7.21 8.24 28.43
CA HIS A 100 7.49 8.35 27.01
C HIS A 100 6.20 8.44 26.19
N GLN A 101 6.26 9.16 25.10
CA GLN A 101 5.22 9.11 24.09
C GLN A 101 5.38 7.83 23.25
N LEU A 102 4.30 7.06 23.15
CA LEU A 102 4.28 5.83 22.39
C LEU A 102 3.49 6.03 21.09
N GLN A 103 4.03 5.49 20.02
CA GLN A 103 3.34 5.32 18.75
C GLN A 103 2.58 4.01 18.75
N VAL A 104 1.36 4.03 18.22
CA VAL A 104 0.48 2.86 18.12
C VAL A 104 0.35 2.43 16.68
N LEU A 105 0.56 1.15 16.42
CA LEU A 105 0.38 0.52 15.12
C LEU A 105 -0.57 -0.66 15.27
N SER A 106 -1.55 -0.77 14.38
CA SER A 106 -2.44 -1.94 14.31
C SER A 106 -1.92 -2.94 13.30
N GLU A 107 -1.86 -4.22 13.66
CA GLU A 107 -1.56 -5.29 12.71
C GLU A 107 -2.83 -5.73 11.94
N SER A 108 -4.01 -5.24 12.33
CA SER A 108 -5.25 -5.44 11.58
C SER A 108 -5.44 -4.31 10.57
N ALA A 109 -5.66 -4.68 9.32
CA ALA A 109 -5.86 -3.70 8.26
C ALA A 109 -7.08 -2.83 8.52
N SER A 110 -6.98 -1.55 8.19
CA SER A 110 -8.08 -0.58 8.19
C SER A 110 -8.85 -0.45 9.52
N THR A 111 -8.24 -0.76 10.65
CA THR A 111 -8.88 -0.58 11.97
C THR A 111 -8.61 0.79 12.56
N LEU A 112 -7.36 1.20 12.61
CA LEU A 112 -6.93 2.52 13.06
C LEU A 112 -6.60 3.41 11.87
N HIS A 113 -6.72 4.71 12.05
CA HIS A 113 -6.28 5.66 11.03
C HIS A 113 -4.78 5.46 10.77
N HIS A 114 -4.39 5.36 9.49
CA HIS A 114 -2.98 5.22 9.13
C HIS A 114 -2.22 6.54 9.34
N ALA A 115 -0.91 6.44 9.52
CA ALA A 115 -0.01 7.59 9.67
C ALA A 115 -0.35 8.55 10.83
N MET A 116 -0.95 8.03 11.92
CA MET A 116 -1.14 8.82 13.16
C MET A 116 0.21 9.11 13.81
N GLU A 117 0.38 10.34 14.24
CA GLU A 117 1.56 10.78 15.00
C GLU A 117 1.21 10.94 16.49
N ALA A 118 2.04 10.36 17.35
CA ALA A 118 1.90 10.49 18.79
C ALA A 118 1.97 11.96 19.25
N GLY A 119 1.02 12.37 20.08
CA GLY A 119 0.94 13.74 20.59
C GLY A 119 0.35 14.77 19.63
N LYS A 120 -0.02 14.37 18.41
CA LYS A 120 -0.67 15.22 17.40
C LYS A 120 -2.05 14.71 17.03
N ASP A 121 -2.14 13.45 16.60
CA ASP A 121 -3.38 12.89 16.05
C ASP A 121 -4.16 12.08 17.08
N PHE A 122 -3.56 11.75 18.20
CA PHE A 122 -4.20 11.07 19.32
C PHE A 122 -3.64 11.47 20.66
N THR A 123 -4.45 11.29 21.72
CA THR A 123 -4.06 11.60 23.10
C THR A 123 -3.65 10.35 23.85
N GLN A 124 -2.68 10.46 24.74
CA GLN A 124 -2.22 9.36 25.58
C GLN A 124 -1.85 9.84 26.99
N GLN A 125 -1.97 8.94 27.95
CA GLN A 125 -1.68 9.21 29.35
C GLN A 125 -1.09 7.97 30.04
N TRP A 126 -0.23 8.21 31.04
CA TRP A 126 0.27 7.19 31.92
C TRP A 126 -0.36 7.32 33.31
N GLN A 127 -0.86 6.19 33.84
CA GLN A 127 -1.36 6.06 35.19
C GLN A 127 -0.58 4.95 35.90
N GLY A 128 0.51 5.28 36.54
CA GLY A 128 1.46 4.29 37.06
C GLY A 128 2.00 3.42 35.92
N ASN A 129 1.80 2.11 35.99
CA ASN A 129 2.26 1.14 34.97
C ASN A 129 1.26 0.92 33.82
N VAL A 130 0.19 1.68 33.79
CA VAL A 130 -0.84 1.54 32.76
C VAL A 130 -0.76 2.71 31.82
N TRP A 131 -0.62 2.37 30.55
CA TRP A 131 -0.72 3.33 29.47
C TRP A 131 -2.13 3.32 28.88
N THR A 132 -2.66 4.49 28.61
CA THR A 132 -3.98 4.67 27.99
C THR A 132 -3.86 5.64 26.83
N ALA A 133 -4.64 5.39 25.77
CA ALA A 133 -4.71 6.31 24.63
C ALA A 133 -6.11 6.33 24.04
N THR A 134 -6.47 7.49 23.46
CA THR A 134 -7.66 7.63 22.63
C THR A 134 -7.23 7.87 21.21
N VAL A 135 -7.44 6.86 20.35
CA VAL A 135 -6.98 6.84 18.97
C VAL A 135 -8.16 6.88 17.98
N PRO A 136 -8.03 7.57 16.85
CA PRO A 136 -9.08 7.60 15.85
C PRO A 136 -9.17 6.26 15.10
N LEU A 137 -10.39 5.82 14.87
CA LEU A 137 -10.69 4.70 13.98
C LEU A 137 -10.51 5.11 12.53
N SER A 138 -10.14 4.16 11.69
CA SER A 138 -10.03 4.38 10.24
C SER A 138 -11.39 4.69 9.60
N ASP A 139 -11.42 5.63 8.67
CA ASP A 139 -12.61 5.89 7.86
C ASP A 139 -12.94 4.74 6.90
N ALA A 140 -11.96 3.90 6.58
CA ALA A 140 -12.12 2.70 5.75
C ALA A 140 -12.30 1.42 6.58
N ARG A 141 -12.69 1.53 7.88
CA ARG A 141 -12.83 0.39 8.78
C ARG A 141 -13.92 -0.58 8.32
N GLY A 142 -13.62 -1.87 8.42
CA GLY A 142 -14.59 -2.94 8.22
C GLY A 142 -15.43 -3.23 9.46
N GLU A 143 -15.89 -4.46 9.58
CA GLU A 143 -16.57 -4.94 10.79
C GLU A 143 -15.62 -4.92 12.00
N THR A 144 -16.20 -4.80 13.20
CA THR A 144 -15.43 -4.81 14.45
C THR A 144 -14.84 -6.21 14.69
N PRO A 145 -13.50 -6.37 14.72
CA PRO A 145 -12.90 -7.64 15.10
C PRO A 145 -13.07 -7.89 16.61
N ALA A 146 -13.00 -9.16 17.03
CA ALA A 146 -13.04 -9.50 18.44
C ALA A 146 -11.79 -9.00 19.18
N ASP A 147 -10.64 -9.09 18.52
CA ASP A 147 -9.34 -8.80 19.06
C ASP A 147 -8.58 -7.84 18.14
N LEU A 148 -7.83 -6.93 18.75
CA LEU A 148 -6.97 -5.97 18.07
C LEU A 148 -5.51 -6.24 18.42
N PRO A 149 -4.74 -6.86 17.53
CA PRO A 149 -3.30 -6.97 17.68
C PRO A 149 -2.65 -5.59 17.44
N LEU A 150 -1.86 -5.17 18.43
CA LEU A 150 -1.22 -3.86 18.48
C LEU A 150 0.29 -4.01 18.66
N VAL A 151 1.01 -3.12 18.01
CA VAL A 151 2.42 -2.87 18.25
C VAL A 151 2.59 -1.45 18.77
N LEU A 152 3.30 -1.33 19.88
CA LEU A 152 3.66 -0.06 20.50
C LEU A 152 5.16 0.16 20.31
N THR A 153 5.56 1.36 19.95
CA THR A 153 6.98 1.76 19.88
C THR A 153 7.14 3.15 20.48
N THR A 154 8.34 3.53 20.87
CA THR A 154 8.60 4.94 21.25
C THR A 154 8.41 5.84 20.03
N ALA A 155 7.89 7.04 20.23
CA ALA A 155 7.61 7.98 19.12
C ALA A 155 8.89 8.39 18.37
N ASP A 156 10.01 8.39 19.05
CA ASP A 156 11.35 8.69 18.51
C ASP A 156 12.12 7.44 18.02
N HIS A 157 11.50 6.25 18.13
CA HIS A 157 12.09 4.96 17.79
C HIS A 157 13.38 4.61 18.57
N THR A 158 13.59 5.22 19.74
CA THR A 158 14.72 4.89 20.59
C THR A 158 14.51 3.54 21.27
N PRO A 159 15.53 2.66 21.28
CA PRO A 159 15.44 1.40 22.01
C PRO A 159 15.36 1.61 23.51
N VAL A 160 14.45 0.88 24.17
CA VAL A 160 14.34 0.81 25.62
C VAL A 160 14.50 -0.65 26.03
N ASP A 161 15.40 -0.93 26.98
CA ASP A 161 15.74 -2.28 27.41
C ASP A 161 16.07 -3.23 26.24
N LYS A 162 16.79 -2.72 25.24
CA LYS A 162 17.16 -3.40 23.98
C LYS A 162 15.99 -3.74 23.05
N ALA A 163 14.76 -3.41 23.40
CA ALA A 163 13.58 -3.54 22.53
C ALA A 163 13.22 -2.19 21.90
N ILE A 164 12.75 -2.23 20.69
CA ILE A 164 12.27 -1.04 19.97
C ILE A 164 10.73 -1.03 19.85
N ALA A 165 10.10 -2.16 20.10
CA ALA A 165 8.66 -2.31 19.98
C ALA A 165 8.12 -3.40 20.92
N TRP A 166 6.86 -3.27 21.29
CA TRP A 166 6.13 -4.21 22.14
C TRP A 166 4.81 -4.57 21.50
N ARG A 167 4.52 -5.88 21.46
CA ARG A 167 3.28 -6.41 20.89
C ARG A 167 2.32 -6.85 21.98
N THR A 168 1.05 -6.51 21.79
CA THR A 168 -0.06 -6.99 22.64
C THR A 168 -1.29 -7.27 21.79
N VAL A 169 -2.27 -7.99 22.37
CA VAL A 169 -3.57 -8.18 21.77
C VAL A 169 -4.61 -7.62 22.72
N ALA A 170 -5.41 -6.67 22.25
CA ALA A 170 -6.43 -6.02 23.04
C ALA A 170 -7.82 -6.51 22.60
N PRO A 171 -8.57 -7.24 23.45
CA PRO A 171 -9.99 -7.55 23.22
C PRO A 171 -10.77 -6.24 23.05
N ILE A 172 -11.66 -6.20 22.04
CA ILE A 172 -12.48 -5.02 21.77
C ILE A 172 -13.82 -5.14 22.47
N ASN A 173 -14.12 -4.12 23.27
CA ASN A 173 -15.42 -3.96 23.93
C ASN A 173 -16.24 -2.90 23.20
N GLY A 174 -17.43 -3.29 22.78
CA GLY A 174 -18.31 -2.45 21.95
C GLY A 174 -18.17 -2.77 20.47
N GLN A 175 -18.95 -2.08 19.69
CA GLN A 175 -18.96 -2.22 18.23
C GLN A 175 -18.97 -0.83 17.59
N TRP A 176 -18.20 -0.67 16.52
CA TRP A 176 -18.30 0.50 15.65
C TRP A 176 -19.13 0.16 14.41
N GLN A 177 -19.64 1.16 13.76
CA GLN A 177 -20.22 0.98 12.44
C GLN A 177 -19.08 0.81 11.42
N ALA A 178 -19.17 -0.23 10.59
CA ALA A 178 -18.32 -0.33 9.41
C ALA A 178 -18.48 0.94 8.56
N ALA A 179 -17.38 1.36 7.91
CA ALA A 179 -17.49 2.44 6.95
C ALA A 179 -18.57 2.09 5.93
N ALA A 180 -19.46 3.02 5.66
CA ALA A 180 -20.41 2.82 4.58
C ALA A 180 -19.58 2.59 3.30
N VAL A 181 -19.63 1.39 2.77
CA VAL A 181 -19.10 1.12 1.43
C VAL A 181 -19.82 2.13 0.55
N ALA A 182 -19.08 3.02 -0.11
CA ALA A 182 -19.66 3.98 -1.03
C ALA A 182 -20.50 3.17 -2.02
N GLN A 183 -21.81 3.22 -1.84
CA GLN A 183 -22.73 2.53 -2.74
C GLN A 183 -22.54 3.19 -4.09
N VAL A 184 -22.04 2.43 -5.03
CA VAL A 184 -21.96 2.85 -6.43
C VAL A 184 -23.38 3.27 -6.80
N SER A 185 -23.58 4.53 -7.23
CA SER A 185 -24.90 4.99 -7.59
C SER A 185 -25.52 4.02 -8.60
N PRO A 186 -26.83 3.78 -8.57
CA PRO A 186 -27.48 2.87 -9.52
C PRO A 186 -27.13 3.18 -10.98
N GLU A 187 -26.92 4.46 -11.29
CA GLU A 187 -26.50 4.94 -12.61
C GLU A 187 -25.07 4.51 -12.95
N LEU A 188 -24.14 4.60 -11.99
CA LEU A 188 -22.76 4.15 -12.19
C LEU A 188 -22.69 2.63 -12.23
N ALA A 189 -23.47 1.90 -11.42
CA ALA A 189 -23.57 0.45 -11.49
C ALA A 189 -24.11 0.00 -12.87
N ALA A 190 -25.13 0.66 -13.40
CA ALA A 190 -25.68 0.39 -14.73
C ALA A 190 -24.67 0.72 -15.85
N ALA A 191 -23.89 1.79 -15.70
CA ALA A 191 -22.83 2.14 -16.65
C ALA A 191 -21.69 1.14 -16.63
N LEU A 192 -21.27 0.66 -15.44
CA LEU A 192 -20.26 -0.38 -15.30
C LEU A 192 -20.73 -1.72 -15.85
N ALA A 193 -22.00 -2.10 -15.64
CA ALA A 193 -22.57 -3.30 -16.23
C ALA A 193 -22.58 -3.24 -17.77
N LYS A 194 -23.01 -2.11 -18.36
CA LYS A 194 -22.94 -1.89 -19.82
C LYS A 194 -21.52 -1.94 -20.35
N ASN A 195 -20.55 -1.37 -19.64
CA ASN A 195 -19.14 -1.46 -20.04
C ASN A 195 -18.60 -2.89 -19.96
N ALA A 196 -19.00 -3.67 -18.94
CA ALA A 196 -18.62 -5.07 -18.82
C ALA A 196 -19.21 -5.92 -19.95
N GLU A 197 -20.47 -5.69 -20.34
CA GLU A 197 -21.11 -6.33 -21.48
C GLU A 197 -20.40 -5.97 -22.80
N GLN A 198 -20.03 -4.70 -22.98
CA GLN A 198 -19.29 -4.23 -24.17
C GLN A 198 -17.85 -4.75 -24.20
N ALA A 199 -17.18 -4.88 -23.05
CA ALA A 199 -15.84 -5.47 -22.96
C ALA A 199 -15.86 -6.98 -23.24
N GLY A 200 -16.94 -7.69 -22.86
CA GLY A 200 -17.17 -9.09 -23.21
C GLY A 200 -17.58 -9.30 -24.67
N ALA A 201 -18.09 -8.26 -25.33
CA ALA A 201 -18.52 -8.25 -26.74
C ALA A 201 -17.45 -7.69 -27.69
N ALA A 202 -16.21 -7.47 -27.22
CA ALA A 202 -15.12 -7.14 -28.12
C ALA A 202 -14.98 -8.31 -29.14
N PRO A 203 -15.20 -8.08 -30.43
CA PRO A 203 -15.08 -9.15 -31.42
C PRO A 203 -13.65 -9.68 -31.36
N ALA A 204 -13.50 -10.96 -31.05
CA ALA A 204 -12.24 -11.65 -31.25
C ALA A 204 -11.82 -11.36 -32.69
N VAL A 205 -10.78 -10.56 -32.86
CA VAL A 205 -10.20 -10.34 -34.19
C VAL A 205 -9.66 -11.68 -34.63
N ALA A 206 -10.42 -12.38 -35.44
CA ALA A 206 -9.97 -13.60 -36.10
C ALA A 206 -8.73 -13.23 -36.95
N PRO A 207 -7.58 -13.88 -36.74
CA PRO A 207 -6.42 -13.63 -37.57
C PRO A 207 -6.74 -14.14 -38.98
N GLY A 208 -6.92 -13.23 -39.94
CA GLY A 208 -6.95 -13.64 -41.35
C GLY A 208 -7.93 -12.98 -42.31
N ALA A 209 -8.67 -11.93 -41.97
CA ALA A 209 -9.42 -11.21 -43.00
C ALA A 209 -8.55 -10.06 -43.55
N PRO A 210 -8.34 -9.96 -44.88
CA PRO A 210 -7.63 -8.84 -45.47
C PRO A 210 -8.45 -7.56 -45.25
N ALA A 211 -7.87 -6.64 -44.44
CA ALA A 211 -8.47 -5.33 -44.22
C ALA A 211 -8.56 -4.59 -45.55
N SER A 212 -9.79 -4.33 -46.03
CA SER A 212 -9.98 -3.48 -47.23
C SER A 212 -9.46 -2.07 -46.90
N ALA A 213 -8.79 -1.45 -47.88
CA ALA A 213 -8.18 -0.12 -47.69
C ALA A 213 -9.17 0.93 -47.20
N SER A 214 -10.46 0.78 -47.48
CA SER A 214 -11.55 1.63 -46.98
C SER A 214 -11.77 1.50 -45.44
N SER A 215 -11.56 0.32 -44.84
CA SER A 215 -11.72 0.11 -43.39
C SER A 215 -10.54 0.73 -42.61
N LEU A 216 -9.37 0.79 -43.22
CA LEU A 216 -8.15 1.37 -42.61
C LEU A 216 -8.27 2.88 -42.56
N TRP A 217 -8.80 3.54 -43.57
CA TRP A 217 -9.08 4.96 -43.60
C TRP A 217 -10.16 5.36 -42.58
N LEU A 218 -11.20 4.57 -42.42
CA LEU A 218 -12.23 4.79 -41.42
C LEU A 218 -11.69 4.62 -39.99
N ALA A 219 -10.82 3.63 -39.74
CA ALA A 219 -10.17 3.42 -38.45
C ALA A 219 -9.20 4.56 -38.13
N LEU A 220 -8.44 5.05 -39.11
CA LEU A 220 -7.55 6.21 -38.95
C LEU A 220 -8.33 7.49 -38.64
N LEU A 221 -9.42 7.75 -39.38
CA LEU A 221 -10.31 8.89 -39.14
C LEU A 221 -10.98 8.82 -37.76
N GLY A 222 -11.46 7.63 -37.37
CA GLY A 222 -12.05 7.38 -36.04
C GLY A 222 -11.04 7.57 -34.92
N GLY A 223 -9.82 7.09 -35.10
CA GLY A 223 -8.73 7.28 -34.13
C GLY A 223 -8.31 8.74 -33.99
N LEU A 224 -8.23 9.47 -35.13
CA LEU A 224 -7.92 10.91 -35.09
C LEU A 224 -9.03 11.72 -34.41
N LEU A 225 -10.30 11.44 -34.73
CA LEU A 225 -11.42 12.12 -34.08
C LEU A 225 -11.51 11.77 -32.59
N GLY A 226 -11.34 10.51 -32.22
CA GLY A 226 -11.34 10.06 -30.83
C GLY A 226 -10.18 10.70 -30.03
N GLY A 227 -8.99 10.76 -30.61
CA GLY A 227 -7.85 11.43 -30.00
C GLY A 227 -8.07 12.94 -29.82
N LEU A 228 -8.72 13.59 -30.78
CA LEU A 228 -9.07 15.02 -30.69
C LEU A 228 -10.08 15.28 -29.57
N ILE A 229 -11.10 14.44 -29.44
CA ILE A 229 -12.13 14.53 -28.39
C ILE A 229 -11.49 14.31 -27.02
N LEU A 230 -10.61 13.32 -26.86
CA LEU A 230 -9.90 13.04 -25.61
C LEU A 230 -8.97 14.20 -25.22
N ASN A 231 -8.32 14.85 -26.20
CA ASN A 231 -7.49 16.04 -25.93
C ASN A 231 -8.31 17.30 -25.59
N LEU A 232 -9.59 17.35 -25.93
CA LEU A 232 -10.48 18.48 -25.53
C LEU A 232 -11.02 18.32 -24.12
N MET A 233 -10.81 17.19 -23.44
CA MET A 233 -11.23 17.02 -22.04
C MET A 233 -10.48 18.03 -21.15
N PRO A 234 -11.19 18.73 -20.25
CA PRO A 234 -10.63 19.83 -19.44
C PRO A 234 -9.51 19.37 -18.49
N CYS A 235 -9.34 18.08 -18.27
CA CYS A 235 -8.28 17.52 -17.41
C CYS A 235 -6.89 17.51 -18.09
N VAL A 236 -6.82 17.49 -19.42
CA VAL A 236 -5.55 17.45 -20.17
C VAL A 236 -5.04 18.86 -20.51
N PHE A 237 -5.95 19.82 -20.58
CA PHE A 237 -5.64 21.23 -20.94
C PHE A 237 -4.60 21.89 -20.01
N PRO A 238 -4.62 21.72 -18.67
CA PRO A 238 -3.59 22.31 -17.79
C PRO A 238 -2.19 21.77 -18.06
N ILE A 239 -2.06 20.48 -18.40
CA ILE A 239 -0.76 19.85 -18.66
C ILE A 239 -0.20 20.32 -20.00
N LEU A 240 -1.05 20.44 -21.02
CA LEU A 240 -0.66 20.99 -22.31
C LEU A 240 -0.30 22.46 -22.21
N ALA A 241 -1.05 23.25 -21.44
CA ALA A 241 -0.77 24.68 -21.23
C ALA A 241 0.61 24.91 -20.57
N ILE A 242 0.96 24.12 -19.55
CA ILE A 242 2.27 24.20 -18.87
C ILE A 242 3.40 23.82 -19.84
N LYS A 243 3.21 22.79 -20.67
CA LYS A 243 4.20 22.41 -21.68
C LYS A 243 4.37 23.48 -22.77
N VAL A 244 3.28 24.03 -23.29
CA VAL A 244 3.33 25.11 -24.31
C VAL A 244 3.99 26.39 -23.75
N LEU A 245 3.68 26.74 -22.50
CA LEU A 245 4.36 27.87 -21.82
C LEU A 245 5.84 27.58 -21.58
N GLY A 246 6.23 26.34 -21.30
CA GLY A 246 7.63 25.92 -21.19
C GLY A 246 8.39 26.04 -22.50
N PHE A 247 7.75 25.78 -23.65
CA PHE A 247 8.33 25.96 -24.98
C PHE A 247 8.38 27.45 -25.38
N ALA A 248 7.41 28.27 -25.00
CA ALA A 248 7.36 29.70 -25.33
C ALA A 248 8.41 30.54 -24.58
N GLY A 249 8.86 30.07 -23.40
CA GLY A 249 9.86 30.78 -22.57
C GLY A 249 11.30 30.72 -23.08
N HIS A 250 11.62 29.88 -24.07
CA HIS A 250 12.97 29.75 -24.65
C HIS A 250 13.08 30.39 -26.05
N GLY A 251 12.79 31.64 -26.13
CA GLY A 251 12.49 32.41 -27.33
C GLY A 251 13.60 32.64 -28.38
N ASN A 252 14.69 31.85 -28.51
CA ASN A 252 15.72 32.17 -29.47
C ASN A 252 16.31 31.03 -30.32
N GLN A 253 15.72 29.83 -30.35
CA GLN A 253 16.25 28.74 -31.19
C GLN A 253 15.14 27.98 -31.92
N LEU A 254 14.57 28.55 -32.96
CA LEU A 254 13.51 27.94 -33.79
C LEU A 254 13.88 26.56 -34.38
N ARG A 255 15.15 26.24 -34.55
CA ARG A 255 15.61 24.92 -35.03
C ARG A 255 15.55 23.83 -33.97
N GLU A 256 15.92 24.12 -32.73
CA GLU A 256 15.86 23.18 -31.64
C GLU A 256 14.42 22.89 -31.20
N GLN A 257 13.56 23.92 -31.25
CA GLN A 257 12.13 23.75 -30.98
C GLN A 257 11.44 22.85 -32.01
N ARG A 258 11.79 22.96 -33.29
CA ARG A 258 11.27 22.09 -34.35
C ARG A 258 11.78 20.65 -34.21
N ALA A 259 13.06 20.47 -33.85
CA ALA A 259 13.64 19.15 -33.61
C ALA A 259 13.02 18.47 -32.40
N ALA A 260 12.80 19.19 -31.30
CA ALA A 260 12.14 18.68 -30.10
C ALA A 260 10.67 18.34 -30.34
N GLY A 261 9.94 19.16 -31.12
CA GLY A 261 8.57 18.90 -31.53
C GLY A 261 8.44 17.66 -32.42
N LEU A 262 9.36 17.50 -33.39
CA LEU A 262 9.39 16.31 -34.26
C LEU A 262 9.79 15.03 -33.47
N ALA A 263 10.73 15.10 -32.55
CA ALA A 263 11.09 13.98 -31.67
C ALA A 263 9.92 13.55 -30.78
N TYR A 264 9.13 14.51 -30.29
CA TYR A 264 7.96 14.22 -29.46
C TYR A 264 6.78 13.60 -30.24
N THR A 265 6.66 13.97 -31.54
CA THR A 265 5.62 13.38 -32.41
C THR A 265 6.00 12.05 -33.01
N ALA A 266 7.27 11.70 -33.01
CA ALA A 266 7.78 10.43 -33.52
C ALA A 266 7.81 9.30 -32.44
N GLY A 267 7.50 9.59 -31.16
CA GLY A 267 7.45 8.64 -30.05
C GLY A 267 8.69 8.74 -29.20
#